data_e3da1db763d66ac36ca6f237f27e8165
#
_entry.id   e3da1db763d66ac36ca6f237f27e8165
#
_cell.length_a   1.000
_cell.length_b   1.000
_cell.length_c   1.000
_cell.angle_alpha   90.00
_cell.angle_beta   90.00
_cell.angle_gamma   90.00
#
_symmetry.space_group_name_H-M   'P 1'
#
loop_
_entity.id
_entity.type
_entity.pdbx_description
1 polymer ?
#
loop_
_entity_poly.entity_id
_entity_poly.type
_entity_poly.pdbx_seq_one_letter_code
_entity_poly.pdbx_strand_id
1 'polypeptide(L)'
;MPSRIRECLAPESYMQSLHALLVSTGTVTLAEIGDKTQLLALLLAARYRKPWPIAWGILAATVVNHAISAWLGAELTEWLSPDVLRWVVAASFLAVALWTLKPDTLDENEKLPAHGAFIATTIAFFLAEIGDKTQVATVLLATKYSPLWQVIAGTTIGMLLANLPVVWLGHRFADKLPLKLARSLAAVVFFALALWVAWRGIG
;
A
#
# COMPACT_ATOMS: atom_id res chain seq x y z
N MET A 1 -15.01 -10.45 -34.10
CA MET A 1 -14.38 -10.23 -32.80
C MET A 1 -15.25 -9.24 -32.02
N PRO A 2 -15.79 -9.56 -30.85
CA PRO A 2 -16.71 -8.68 -30.14
C PRO A 2 -16.07 -7.35 -29.78
N SER A 3 -16.84 -6.25 -29.86
CA SER A 3 -16.38 -4.87 -29.65
C SER A 3 -15.64 -4.64 -28.34
N ARG A 4 -16.06 -5.33 -27.28
CA ARG A 4 -15.41 -5.29 -25.95
C ARG A 4 -13.94 -5.74 -25.91
N ILE A 5 -13.52 -6.64 -26.80
CA ILE A 5 -12.11 -7.09 -26.87
C ILE A 5 -11.22 -6.04 -27.54
N ARG A 6 -11.77 -5.24 -28.46
CA ARG A 6 -11.04 -4.16 -29.13
C ARG A 6 -10.82 -2.94 -28.20
N GLU A 7 -11.73 -2.64 -27.30
CA GLU A 7 -11.59 -1.55 -26.33
C GLU A 7 -10.50 -1.86 -25.29
N CYS A 8 -10.35 -3.13 -24.90
CA CYS A 8 -9.27 -3.54 -23.98
C CYS A 8 -7.86 -3.52 -24.60
N LEU A 9 -7.75 -3.46 -25.92
CA LEU A 9 -6.48 -3.44 -26.66
C LEU A 9 -6.11 -2.05 -27.18
N ALA A 10 -6.90 -1.01 -26.84
CA ALA A 10 -6.56 0.36 -27.22
C ALA A 10 -5.29 0.82 -26.47
N PRO A 11 -4.30 1.43 -27.17
CA PRO A 11 -3.05 1.90 -26.55
C PRO A 11 -3.28 2.79 -25.32
N GLU A 12 -4.35 3.60 -25.34
CA GLU A 12 -4.70 4.49 -24.25
C GLU A 12 -5.14 3.74 -22.97
N SER A 13 -5.93 2.66 -23.10
CA SER A 13 -6.35 1.86 -21.95
C SER A 13 -5.17 1.12 -21.32
N TYR A 14 -4.23 0.64 -22.13
CA TYR A 14 -3.00 0.01 -21.64
C TYR A 14 -2.10 1.00 -20.90
N MET A 15 -1.95 2.21 -21.44
CA MET A 15 -1.15 3.26 -20.79
C MET A 15 -1.75 3.72 -19.47
N GLN A 16 -3.07 3.88 -19.39
CA GLN A 16 -3.77 4.20 -18.13
C GLN A 16 -3.62 3.08 -17.10
N SER A 17 -3.71 1.85 -17.55
CA SER A 17 -3.51 0.64 -16.77
C SER A 17 -2.12 0.58 -16.14
N LEU A 18 -1.10 0.77 -16.95
CA LEU A 18 0.29 0.78 -16.50
C LEU A 18 0.56 1.94 -15.54
N HIS A 19 -0.02 3.11 -15.80
CA HIS A 19 0.10 4.27 -14.93
C HIS A 19 -0.50 3.99 -13.54
N ALA A 20 -1.70 3.42 -13.47
CA ALA A 20 -2.33 3.02 -12.20
C ALA A 20 -1.44 2.05 -11.40
N LEU A 21 -0.92 1.01 -12.06
CA LEU A 21 -0.03 0.03 -11.43
C LEU A 21 1.25 0.70 -10.91
N LEU A 22 1.93 1.50 -11.73
CA LEU A 22 3.21 2.14 -11.35
C LEU A 22 3.04 3.16 -10.23
N VAL A 23 2.01 4.01 -10.30
CA VAL A 23 1.73 5.00 -9.24
C VAL A 23 1.39 4.29 -7.93
N SER A 24 0.55 3.26 -7.96
CA SER A 24 0.19 2.50 -6.78
C SER A 24 1.40 1.79 -6.17
N THR A 25 2.23 1.15 -7.01
CA THR A 25 3.47 0.50 -6.56
C THR A 25 4.43 1.49 -5.93
N GLY A 26 4.73 2.59 -6.62
CA GLY A 26 5.67 3.60 -6.12
C GLY A 26 5.19 4.26 -4.82
N THR A 27 3.91 4.63 -4.77
CA THR A 27 3.31 5.28 -3.59
C THR A 27 3.40 4.38 -2.36
N VAL A 28 2.98 3.11 -2.47
CA VAL A 28 2.99 2.18 -1.33
C VAL A 28 4.42 1.78 -0.97
N THR A 29 5.30 1.51 -1.96
CA THR A 29 6.70 1.21 -1.66
C THR A 29 7.34 2.30 -0.81
N LEU A 30 7.16 3.57 -1.18
CA LEU A 30 7.72 4.70 -0.44
C LEU A 30 7.08 4.86 0.94
N ALA A 31 5.77 4.65 1.05
CA ALA A 31 5.04 4.76 2.32
C ALA A 31 5.47 3.69 3.33
N GLU A 32 5.81 2.49 2.84
CA GLU A 32 6.21 1.34 3.65
C GLU A 32 7.64 1.39 4.15
N ILE A 33 8.54 2.11 3.49
CA ILE A 33 9.94 2.18 3.94
C ILE A 33 10.02 2.92 5.29
N GLY A 34 10.41 2.17 6.32
CA GLY A 34 10.48 2.66 7.70
C GLY A 34 9.15 2.62 8.45
N ASP A 35 8.20 1.87 7.94
CA ASP A 35 6.92 1.62 8.60
C ASP A 35 6.99 0.50 9.64
N LYS A 36 5.96 0.41 10.49
CA LYS A 36 5.82 -0.65 11.51
C LYS A 36 5.84 -2.05 10.92
N THR A 37 5.30 -2.25 9.72
CA THR A 37 5.28 -3.54 9.02
C THR A 37 6.67 -4.01 8.63
N GLN A 38 7.57 -3.11 8.30
CA GLN A 38 8.97 -3.44 8.04
C GLN A 38 9.69 -3.94 9.31
N LEU A 39 9.40 -3.32 10.47
CA LEU A 39 9.89 -3.79 11.77
C LEU A 39 9.26 -5.13 12.14
N LEU A 40 7.97 -5.32 11.88
CA LEU A 40 7.27 -6.59 12.07
C LEU A 40 7.86 -7.71 11.19
N ALA A 41 8.15 -7.42 9.92
CA ALA A 41 8.81 -8.35 8.99
C ALA A 41 10.18 -8.79 9.55
N LEU A 42 10.96 -7.86 10.10
CA LEU A 42 12.24 -8.14 10.72
C LEU A 42 12.10 -9.06 11.94
N LEU A 43 11.14 -8.77 12.82
CA LEU A 43 10.85 -9.56 14.02
C LEU A 43 10.43 -10.99 13.65
N LEU A 44 9.54 -11.16 12.66
CA LEU A 44 9.11 -12.47 12.16
C LEU A 44 10.27 -13.24 11.53
N ALA A 45 11.11 -12.56 10.74
CA ALA A 45 12.29 -13.15 10.13
C ALA A 45 13.29 -13.65 11.19
N ALA A 46 13.54 -12.86 12.23
CA ALA A 46 14.41 -13.24 13.35
C ALA A 46 13.87 -14.44 14.13
N ARG A 47 12.55 -14.46 14.40
CA ARG A 47 11.89 -15.50 15.19
C ARG A 47 11.78 -16.83 14.47
N TYR A 48 11.26 -16.81 13.22
CA TYR A 48 10.93 -18.04 12.50
C TYR A 48 12.05 -18.54 11.60
N ARG A 49 12.93 -17.66 11.12
CA ARG A 49 14.05 -17.99 10.21
C ARG A 49 13.60 -18.76 8.96
N LYS A 50 12.38 -18.53 8.49
CA LYS A 50 11.77 -19.20 7.35
C LYS A 50 11.24 -18.13 6.36
N PRO A 51 12.10 -17.61 5.46
CA PRO A 51 11.73 -16.47 4.63
C PRO A 51 10.54 -16.73 3.69
N TRP A 52 10.46 -17.91 3.08
CA TRP A 52 9.38 -18.23 2.15
C TRP A 52 7.98 -18.27 2.79
N PRO A 53 7.74 -18.98 3.92
CA PRO A 53 6.46 -18.90 4.62
C PRO A 53 6.09 -17.48 5.06
N ILE A 54 7.07 -16.68 5.48
CA ILE A 54 6.85 -15.27 5.84
C ILE A 54 6.44 -14.46 4.60
N ALA A 55 7.15 -14.60 3.48
CA ALA A 55 6.83 -13.91 2.23
C ALA A 55 5.40 -14.22 1.74
N TRP A 56 5.01 -15.50 1.76
CA TRP A 56 3.65 -15.90 1.42
C TRP A 56 2.60 -15.37 2.41
N GLY A 57 2.95 -15.30 3.70
CA GLY A 57 2.08 -14.71 4.73
C GLY A 57 1.85 -13.22 4.51
N ILE A 58 2.92 -12.46 4.20
CA ILE A 58 2.83 -11.04 3.82
C ILE A 58 1.94 -10.88 2.59
N LEU A 59 2.21 -11.65 1.53
CA LEU A 59 1.41 -11.60 0.29
C LEU A 59 -0.08 -11.85 0.56
N ALA A 60 -0.40 -12.91 1.31
CA ALA A 60 -1.79 -13.27 1.59
C ALA A 60 -2.51 -12.18 2.40
N ALA A 61 -1.90 -11.66 3.45
CA ALA A 61 -2.45 -10.58 4.27
C ALA A 61 -2.68 -9.31 3.44
N THR A 62 -1.67 -8.92 2.65
CA THR A 62 -1.69 -7.71 1.84
C THR A 62 -2.75 -7.77 0.75
N VAL A 63 -2.86 -8.88 0.01
CA VAL A 63 -3.88 -9.03 -1.03
C VAL A 63 -5.28 -8.87 -0.44
N VAL A 64 -5.56 -9.48 0.71
CA VAL A 64 -6.88 -9.37 1.35
C VAL A 64 -7.14 -7.94 1.81
N ASN A 65 -6.20 -7.31 2.53
CA ASN A 65 -6.35 -5.93 3.01
C ASN A 65 -6.53 -4.93 1.85
N HIS A 66 -5.69 -5.04 0.81
CA HIS A 66 -5.75 -4.12 -0.33
C HIS A 66 -6.96 -4.36 -1.21
N ALA A 67 -7.46 -5.60 -1.33
CA ALA A 67 -8.71 -5.89 -2.02
C ALA A 67 -9.91 -5.27 -1.32
N ILE A 68 -10.00 -5.40 0.01
CA ILE A 68 -11.04 -4.75 0.81
C ILE A 68 -10.95 -3.23 0.68
N SER A 69 -9.75 -2.67 0.79
CA SER A 69 -9.53 -1.23 0.70
C SER A 69 -9.86 -0.67 -0.68
N ALA A 70 -9.47 -1.36 -1.75
CA ALA A 70 -9.78 -0.96 -3.11
C ALA A 70 -11.29 -1.05 -3.40
N TRP A 71 -11.95 -2.08 -2.88
CA TRP A 71 -13.41 -2.18 -2.97
C TRP A 71 -14.10 -1.03 -2.25
N LEU A 72 -13.70 -0.71 -1.00
CA LEU A 72 -14.23 0.45 -0.27
C LEU A 72 -14.00 1.76 -1.04
N GLY A 73 -12.84 1.92 -1.66
CA GLY A 73 -12.54 3.09 -2.49
C GLY A 73 -13.49 3.21 -3.69
N ALA A 74 -13.79 2.10 -4.36
CA ALA A 74 -14.75 2.07 -5.46
C ALA A 74 -16.16 2.43 -5.00
N GLU A 75 -16.64 1.86 -3.89
CA GLU A 75 -17.95 2.18 -3.32
C GLU A 75 -18.08 3.68 -3.00
N LEU A 76 -17.03 4.30 -2.48
CA LEU A 76 -17.04 5.74 -2.19
C LEU A 76 -17.32 6.58 -3.45
N THR A 77 -16.89 6.12 -4.63
CA THR A 77 -17.15 6.83 -5.90
C THR A 77 -18.62 6.78 -6.32
N GLU A 78 -19.35 5.77 -5.87
CA GLU A 78 -20.78 5.63 -6.17
C GLU A 78 -21.66 6.44 -5.19
N TRP A 79 -21.20 6.60 -3.95
CA TRP A 79 -21.99 7.22 -2.87
C TRP A 79 -21.79 8.73 -2.77
N LEU A 80 -20.62 9.25 -3.17
CA LEU A 80 -20.29 10.65 -3.04
C LEU A 80 -20.33 11.35 -4.39
N SER A 81 -20.84 12.59 -4.40
CA SER A 81 -20.76 13.42 -5.60
C SER A 81 -19.29 13.69 -5.98
N PRO A 82 -18.96 13.85 -7.27
CA PRO A 82 -17.57 14.07 -7.72
C PRO A 82 -16.84 15.19 -6.98
N ASP A 83 -17.55 16.30 -6.70
CA ASP A 83 -16.97 17.45 -5.98
C ASP A 83 -16.66 17.13 -4.53
N VAL A 84 -17.58 16.47 -3.82
CA VAL A 84 -17.36 16.03 -2.43
C VAL A 84 -16.22 15.03 -2.37
N LEU A 85 -16.26 14.02 -3.25
CA LEU A 85 -15.23 12.99 -3.32
C LEU A 85 -13.84 13.60 -3.59
N ARG A 86 -13.74 14.56 -4.53
CA ARG A 86 -12.51 15.30 -4.83
C ARG A 86 -11.88 15.91 -3.58
N TRP A 87 -12.67 16.66 -2.80
CA TRP A 87 -12.14 17.34 -1.63
C TRP A 87 -11.84 16.38 -0.47
N VAL A 88 -12.66 15.35 -0.29
CA VAL A 88 -12.41 14.29 0.71
C VAL A 88 -11.11 13.57 0.39
N VAL A 89 -10.90 13.17 -0.86
CA VAL A 89 -9.67 12.47 -1.29
C VAL A 89 -8.44 13.38 -1.16
N ALA A 90 -8.52 14.63 -1.61
CA ALA A 90 -7.41 15.58 -1.49
C ALA A 90 -7.03 15.83 -0.03
N ALA A 91 -8.01 16.07 0.84
CA ALA A 91 -7.78 16.26 2.28
C ALA A 91 -7.20 15.00 2.94
N SER A 92 -7.67 13.81 2.54
CA SER A 92 -7.16 12.54 3.06
C SER A 92 -5.70 12.29 2.64
N PHE A 93 -5.34 12.55 1.38
CA PHE A 93 -3.93 12.48 0.95
C PHE A 93 -3.05 13.47 1.71
N LEU A 94 -3.55 14.69 1.98
CA LEU A 94 -2.81 15.67 2.78
C LEU A 94 -2.63 15.16 4.23
N ALA A 95 -3.66 14.58 4.82
CA ALA A 95 -3.58 13.99 6.16
C ALA A 95 -2.56 12.83 6.22
N VAL A 96 -2.57 11.95 5.21
CA VAL A 96 -1.59 10.86 5.08
C VAL A 96 -0.17 11.41 4.89
N ALA A 97 0.01 12.49 4.12
CA ALA A 97 1.31 13.14 3.95
C ALA A 97 1.88 13.60 5.30
N LEU A 98 1.06 14.26 6.12
CA LEU A 98 1.46 14.72 7.45
C LEU A 98 1.72 13.54 8.41
N TRP A 99 0.87 12.51 8.36
CA TRP A 99 1.03 11.30 9.17
C TRP A 99 2.35 10.58 8.86
N THR A 100 2.69 10.45 7.58
CA THR A 100 3.92 9.77 7.13
C THR A 100 5.21 10.41 7.67
N LEU A 101 5.19 11.69 8.03
CA LEU A 101 6.35 12.35 8.64
C LEU A 101 6.62 11.88 10.07
N LYS A 102 5.60 11.36 10.77
CA LYS A 102 5.76 10.81 12.12
C LYS A 102 6.39 9.41 12.05
N PRO A 103 7.45 9.13 12.84
CA PRO A 103 8.01 7.78 12.92
C PRO A 103 7.00 6.78 13.47
N ASP A 104 6.88 5.63 12.83
CA ASP A 104 6.13 4.50 13.36
C ASP A 104 6.99 3.67 14.30
N THR A 105 6.37 3.09 15.33
CA THR A 105 6.99 2.20 16.31
C THR A 105 6.14 0.96 16.45
N LEU A 106 6.79 -0.20 16.66
CA LEU A 106 6.08 -1.40 17.11
C LEU A 106 5.78 -1.29 18.60
N ASP A 107 4.66 -1.86 19.00
CA ASP A 107 4.41 -2.12 20.42
C ASP A 107 5.37 -3.23 20.89
N GLU A 108 6.19 -2.93 21.91
CA GLU A 108 7.14 -3.90 22.47
C GLU A 108 6.46 -5.17 23.05
N ASN A 109 5.15 -5.07 23.32
CA ASN A 109 4.33 -6.16 23.82
C ASN A 109 3.60 -6.96 22.74
N GLU A 110 3.85 -6.72 21.46
CA GLU A 110 3.17 -7.41 20.36
C GLU A 110 3.44 -8.92 20.42
N LYS A 111 2.41 -9.67 20.84
CA LYS A 111 2.49 -11.13 20.95
C LYS A 111 2.30 -11.77 19.59
N LEU A 112 3.39 -12.29 19.04
CA LEU A 112 3.29 -13.07 17.80
C LEU A 112 2.53 -14.38 18.05
N PRO A 113 1.60 -14.76 17.16
CA PRO A 113 0.85 -16.01 17.27
C PRO A 113 1.76 -17.23 17.38
N ALA A 114 1.36 -18.22 18.19
CA ALA A 114 2.11 -19.45 18.38
C ALA A 114 2.05 -20.42 17.18
N HIS A 115 1.34 -20.06 16.11
CA HIS A 115 1.14 -20.85 14.91
C HIS A 115 2.39 -20.83 14.00
N GLY A 116 2.42 -21.71 12.98
CA GLY A 116 3.52 -21.75 12.02
C GLY A 116 3.77 -20.40 11.31
N ALA A 117 5.00 -20.19 10.81
CA ALA A 117 5.45 -18.90 10.28
C ALA A 117 4.49 -18.25 9.27
N PHE A 118 3.85 -19.02 8.38
CA PHE A 118 2.88 -18.50 7.41
C PHE A 118 1.65 -17.91 8.10
N ILE A 119 0.98 -18.68 8.96
CA ILE A 119 -0.25 -18.24 9.63
C ILE A 119 0.03 -17.07 10.57
N ALA A 120 1.11 -17.16 11.35
CA ALA A 120 1.51 -16.07 12.24
C ALA A 120 1.78 -14.77 11.49
N THR A 121 2.49 -14.85 10.35
CA THR A 121 2.75 -13.68 9.51
C THR A 121 1.47 -13.13 8.91
N THR A 122 0.61 -13.99 8.36
CA THR A 122 -0.67 -13.55 7.76
C THR A 122 -1.52 -12.80 8.77
N ILE A 123 -1.67 -13.34 9.98
CA ILE A 123 -2.49 -12.69 11.03
C ILE A 123 -1.84 -11.38 11.48
N ALA A 124 -0.53 -11.40 11.79
CA ALA A 124 0.17 -10.22 12.30
C ALA A 124 0.18 -9.07 11.28
N PHE A 125 0.50 -9.36 10.01
CA PHE A 125 0.45 -8.35 8.94
C PHE A 125 -0.97 -7.86 8.67
N PHE A 126 -1.96 -8.76 8.62
CA PHE A 126 -3.34 -8.36 8.43
C PHE A 126 -3.79 -7.37 9.50
N LEU A 127 -3.51 -7.66 10.78
CA LEU A 127 -3.89 -6.78 11.89
C LEU A 127 -3.07 -5.48 11.93
N ALA A 128 -1.78 -5.55 11.59
CA ALA A 128 -0.92 -4.36 11.54
C ALA A 128 -1.36 -3.36 10.48
N GLU A 129 -1.89 -3.85 9.35
CA GLU A 129 -2.35 -3.02 8.23
C GLU A 129 -3.74 -2.39 8.45
N ILE A 130 -4.58 -2.95 9.34
CA ILE A 130 -5.91 -2.38 9.59
C ILE A 130 -5.77 -0.95 10.12
N GLY A 131 -6.37 0.00 9.40
CA GLY A 131 -6.35 1.42 9.77
C GLY A 131 -5.00 2.12 9.54
N ASP A 132 -4.06 1.48 8.84
CA ASP A 132 -2.77 2.09 8.53
C ASP A 132 -2.81 3.04 7.31
N LYS A 133 -1.76 3.85 7.17
CA LYS A 133 -1.60 4.84 6.09
C LYS A 133 -1.65 4.23 4.69
N THR A 134 -1.11 3.02 4.51
CA THR A 134 -1.12 2.32 3.22
C THR A 134 -2.50 1.76 2.88
N GLN A 135 -3.28 1.35 3.87
CA GLN A 135 -4.69 1.00 3.67
C GLN A 135 -5.49 2.23 3.20
N VAL A 136 -5.32 3.39 3.88
CA VAL A 136 -5.96 4.65 3.47
C VAL A 136 -5.50 5.04 2.05
N ALA A 137 -4.20 4.97 1.76
CA ALA A 137 -3.67 5.25 0.43
C ALA A 137 -4.28 4.35 -0.66
N THR A 138 -4.47 3.05 -0.37
CA THR A 138 -5.09 2.10 -1.30
C THR A 138 -6.55 2.45 -1.58
N VAL A 139 -7.33 2.81 -0.54
CA VAL A 139 -8.70 3.34 -0.70
C VAL A 139 -8.69 4.54 -1.65
N LEU A 140 -7.83 5.53 -1.39
CA LEU A 140 -7.77 6.76 -2.16
C LEU A 140 -7.29 6.55 -3.61
N LEU A 141 -6.34 5.65 -3.83
CA LEU A 141 -5.89 5.28 -5.18
C LEU A 141 -7.02 4.59 -5.96
N ALA A 142 -7.84 3.76 -5.30
CA ALA A 142 -8.96 3.08 -5.92
C ALA A 142 -10.12 4.02 -6.29
N THR A 143 -10.26 5.17 -5.64
CA THR A 143 -11.22 6.21 -6.08
C THR A 143 -10.77 6.89 -7.38
N LYS A 144 -9.46 6.88 -7.67
CA LYS A 144 -8.87 7.60 -8.82
C LYS A 144 -8.60 6.69 -10.01
N TYR A 145 -8.22 5.45 -9.76
CA TYR A 145 -7.74 4.54 -10.79
C TYR A 145 -8.66 3.35 -11.02
N SER A 146 -8.88 3.03 -12.29
CA SER A 146 -9.62 1.86 -12.75
C SER A 146 -8.79 1.14 -13.83
N PRO A 147 -8.84 -0.19 -13.92
CA PRO A 147 -9.61 -1.12 -13.09
C PRO A 147 -8.93 -1.42 -11.74
N LEU A 148 -9.73 -1.77 -10.74
CA LEU A 148 -9.30 -1.98 -9.34
C LEU A 148 -8.17 -3.00 -9.17
N TRP A 149 -8.15 -4.06 -9.98
CA TRP A 149 -7.14 -5.11 -9.85
C TRP A 149 -5.71 -4.57 -10.03
N GLN A 150 -5.54 -3.47 -10.78
CA GLN A 150 -4.24 -2.84 -10.98
C GLN A 150 -3.79 -2.06 -9.76
N VAL A 151 -4.73 -1.42 -9.07
CA VAL A 151 -4.46 -0.78 -7.78
C VAL A 151 -4.07 -1.86 -6.77
N ILE A 152 -4.85 -2.95 -6.67
CA ILE A 152 -4.57 -4.06 -5.76
C ILE A 152 -3.20 -4.69 -6.07
N ALA A 153 -2.92 -4.97 -7.34
CA ALA A 153 -1.63 -5.53 -7.75
C ALA A 153 -0.48 -4.57 -7.46
N GLY A 154 -0.63 -3.28 -7.82
CA GLY A 154 0.39 -2.27 -7.62
C GLY A 154 0.70 -2.05 -6.14
N THR A 155 -0.30 -1.86 -5.32
CA THR A 155 -0.13 -1.68 -3.87
C THR A 155 0.46 -2.93 -3.20
N THR A 156 0.04 -4.13 -3.63
CA THR A 156 0.60 -5.39 -3.15
C THR A 156 2.08 -5.54 -3.54
N ILE A 157 2.43 -5.24 -4.79
CA ILE A 157 3.84 -5.23 -5.23
C ILE A 157 4.64 -4.22 -4.41
N GLY A 158 4.11 -3.03 -4.18
CA GLY A 158 4.75 -2.01 -3.34
C GLY A 158 5.05 -2.49 -1.94
N MET A 159 4.08 -3.13 -1.28
CA MET A 159 4.24 -3.75 0.03
C MET A 159 5.34 -4.82 0.03
N LEU A 160 5.35 -5.70 -0.97
CA LEU A 160 6.36 -6.74 -1.09
C LEU A 160 7.76 -6.17 -1.33
N LEU A 161 7.89 -5.16 -2.20
CA LEU A 161 9.18 -4.50 -2.48
C LEU A 161 9.80 -3.86 -1.23
N ALA A 162 8.98 -3.31 -0.34
CA ALA A 162 9.46 -2.73 0.90
C ALA A 162 9.83 -3.79 1.95
N ASN A 163 9.03 -4.84 2.11
CA ASN A 163 9.15 -5.77 3.22
C ASN A 163 10.01 -7.01 2.93
N LEU A 164 9.98 -7.56 1.69
CA LEU A 164 10.75 -8.76 1.36
C LEU A 164 12.27 -8.60 1.53
N PRO A 165 12.91 -7.49 1.14
CA PRO A 165 14.33 -7.32 1.39
C PRO A 165 14.71 -7.46 2.86
N VAL A 166 13.85 -6.97 3.76
CA VAL A 166 14.07 -7.09 5.21
C VAL A 166 13.94 -8.54 5.69
N VAL A 167 13.00 -9.29 5.12
CA VAL A 167 12.82 -10.73 5.45
C VAL A 167 14.06 -11.55 5.08
N TRP A 168 14.70 -11.27 3.93
CA TRP A 168 15.87 -12.02 3.47
C TRP A 168 17.20 -11.51 4.01
N LEU A 169 17.36 -10.19 4.12
CA LEU A 169 18.63 -9.56 4.48
C LEU A 169 18.73 -9.23 5.98
N GLY A 170 17.60 -9.24 6.70
CA GLY A 170 17.52 -8.99 8.13
C GLY A 170 18.06 -7.62 8.55
N HIS A 171 18.65 -7.55 9.74
CA HIS A 171 19.16 -6.30 10.32
C HIS A 171 20.15 -5.54 9.43
N ARG A 172 21.00 -6.26 8.67
CA ARG A 172 22.01 -5.62 7.80
C ARG A 172 21.41 -4.71 6.74
N PHE A 173 20.18 -4.97 6.32
CA PHE A 173 19.46 -4.14 5.36
C PHE A 173 18.69 -3.03 6.08
N ALA A 174 17.99 -3.36 7.15
CA ALA A 174 17.19 -2.41 7.93
C ALA A 174 18.04 -1.23 8.44
N ASP A 175 19.25 -1.51 8.96
CA ASP A 175 20.16 -0.48 9.48
C ASP A 175 20.70 0.48 8.41
N LYS A 176 20.65 0.09 7.13
CA LYS A 176 21.16 0.92 6.01
C LYS A 176 20.08 1.78 5.36
N LEU A 177 18.81 1.58 5.70
CA LEU A 177 17.72 2.32 5.09
C LEU A 177 17.72 3.79 5.56
N PRO A 178 17.70 4.75 4.63
CA PRO A 178 17.61 6.17 4.97
C PRO A 178 16.15 6.55 5.34
N LEU A 179 15.68 6.06 6.49
CA LEU A 179 14.27 6.15 6.92
C LEU A 179 13.71 7.58 6.91
N LYS A 180 14.52 8.58 7.29
CA LYS A 180 14.11 9.99 7.24
C LYS A 180 13.85 10.45 5.81
N LEU A 181 14.76 10.09 4.89
CA LEU A 181 14.62 10.45 3.47
C LEU A 181 13.41 9.74 2.85
N ALA A 182 13.24 8.45 3.12
CA ALA A 182 12.11 7.67 2.61
C ALA A 182 10.76 8.27 3.05
N ARG A 183 10.60 8.59 4.34
CA ARG A 183 9.40 9.25 4.86
C ARG A 183 9.17 10.62 4.24
N SER A 184 10.21 11.41 4.07
CA SER A 184 10.09 12.72 3.42
C SER A 184 9.66 12.58 1.96
N LEU A 185 10.22 11.62 1.21
CA LEU A 185 9.81 11.34 -0.17
C LEU A 185 8.37 10.85 -0.25
N ALA A 186 7.96 9.94 0.63
CA ALA A 186 6.58 9.47 0.70
C ALA A 186 5.61 10.63 1.01
N ALA A 187 5.93 11.48 1.98
CA ALA A 187 5.13 12.66 2.30
C ALA A 187 5.01 13.62 1.10
N VAL A 188 6.09 13.84 0.36
CA VAL A 188 6.07 14.66 -0.88
C VAL A 188 5.17 14.03 -1.93
N VAL A 189 5.22 12.69 -2.12
CA VAL A 189 4.35 11.98 -3.07
C VAL A 189 2.88 12.13 -2.68
N PHE A 190 2.52 11.91 -1.42
CA PHE A 190 1.14 12.09 -0.95
C PHE A 190 0.67 13.54 -1.06
N PHE A 191 1.54 14.50 -0.77
CA PHE A 191 1.24 15.92 -0.94
C PHE A 191 1.01 16.27 -2.42
N ALA A 192 1.85 15.76 -3.32
CA ALA A 192 1.68 15.96 -4.75
C ALA A 192 0.37 15.33 -5.27
N LEU A 193 0.01 14.14 -4.78
CA LEU A 193 -1.28 13.49 -5.09
C LEU A 193 -2.46 14.33 -4.57
N ALA A 194 -2.35 14.89 -3.36
CA ALA A 194 -3.38 15.80 -2.81
C ALA A 194 -3.60 17.01 -3.72
N LEU A 195 -2.53 17.68 -4.12
CA LEU A 195 -2.59 18.85 -5.01
C LEU A 195 -3.14 18.47 -6.39
N TRP A 196 -2.71 17.35 -6.93
CA TRP A 196 -3.15 16.89 -8.25
C TRP A 196 -4.65 16.58 -8.27
N VAL A 197 -5.15 15.87 -7.25
CA VAL A 197 -6.59 15.60 -7.10
C VAL A 197 -7.37 16.88 -6.86
N ALA A 198 -6.85 17.79 -6.02
CA ALA A 198 -7.49 19.11 -5.79
C ALA A 198 -7.58 19.96 -7.05
N TRP A 199 -6.62 19.85 -7.97
CA TRP A 199 -6.63 20.61 -9.22
C TRP A 199 -7.44 19.93 -10.33
N ARG A 200 -7.11 18.66 -10.63
CA ARG A 200 -7.67 17.94 -11.80
C ARG A 200 -9.01 17.26 -11.53
N GLY A 201 -9.37 17.07 -10.26
CA GLY A 201 -10.50 16.22 -9.86
C GLY A 201 -10.16 14.74 -9.93
N ILE A 202 -11.20 13.92 -9.79
CA ILE A 202 -11.10 12.44 -9.75
C ILE A 202 -11.48 11.82 -11.11
N GLY A 203 -12.13 12.60 -11.98
CA GLY A 203 -12.54 12.20 -13.33
C GLY A 203 -11.46 12.43 -14.38
#